data_b9d0c66c1bfda0c1c30756f9339215fa
#
_entry.id   b9d0c66c1bfda0c1c30756f9339215fa
#
_cell.length_a   1.000
_cell.length_b   1.000
_cell.length_c   1.000
_cell.angle_alpha   90.00
_cell.angle_beta   90.00
_cell.angle_gamma   90.00
#
_symmetry.space_group_name_H-M   'P 1'
#
loop_
_entity.id
_entity.type
_entity.pdbx_description
1 polymer ?
#
loop_
_entity_poly.entity_id
_entity_poly.type
_entity_poly.pdbx_seq_one_letter_code
_entity_poly.pdbx_strand_id
1 'polypeptide(L)'
;MKICIVGPSGAGKTTIAKKLAEELKISTHAFDEIYWNLSGTEFVKNSEETISVGIKQIILQDSWIVEGAYDKRLLPLLLECSIILKMEVPLYLRTIRLLQRYLKSLVTGKRPKETLKNTIELIQFSHRFDKRLEKFLSSNTQLSRKVISFNNFSKAINAIQTGFKNNLPDSLIHNERTKKG
;
A
#
# COMPACT_ATOMS: atom_id res chain seq x y z
N MET A 1 4.93 -14.74 -1.30
CA MET A 1 4.24 -13.85 -0.31
C MET A 1 3.76 -12.58 -1.02
N LYS A 2 2.45 -12.29 -1.02
CA LYS A 2 1.85 -11.17 -1.75
C LYS A 2 1.16 -10.22 -0.78
N ILE A 3 1.59 -8.97 -0.67
CA ILE A 3 1.14 -8.00 0.34
C ILE A 3 0.66 -6.72 -0.33
N CYS A 4 -0.54 -6.24 0.01
CA CYS A 4 -1.01 -4.91 -0.34
C CYS A 4 -0.97 -3.99 0.89
N ILE A 5 -0.41 -2.79 0.74
CA ILE A 5 -0.43 -1.74 1.77
C ILE A 5 -1.32 -0.61 1.27
N VAL A 6 -2.45 -0.42 1.92
CA VAL A 6 -3.43 0.60 1.54
C VAL A 6 -3.57 1.66 2.63
N GLY A 7 -3.80 2.88 2.21
CA GLY A 7 -3.99 4.00 3.13
C GLY A 7 -3.98 5.34 2.41
N PRO A 8 -4.35 6.42 3.10
CA PRO A 8 -4.43 7.75 2.50
C PRO A 8 -3.07 8.34 2.13
N SER A 9 -3.10 9.40 1.33
CA SER A 9 -1.90 10.21 1.06
C SER A 9 -1.35 10.80 2.35
N GLY A 10 -0.01 10.86 2.48
CA GLY A 10 0.66 11.35 3.69
C GLY A 10 0.74 10.34 4.85
N ALA A 11 0.14 9.14 4.73
CA ALA A 11 0.21 8.12 5.79
C ALA A 11 1.63 7.55 6.00
N GLY A 12 2.47 7.52 4.97
CA GLY A 12 3.83 6.96 5.03
C GLY A 12 3.94 5.52 4.51
N LYS A 13 3.00 5.09 3.68
CA LYS A 13 2.97 3.76 3.05
C LYS A 13 4.28 3.38 2.37
N THR A 14 4.81 4.28 1.53
CA THR A 14 6.06 4.05 0.78
C THR A 14 7.24 3.79 1.71
N THR A 15 7.32 4.50 2.85
CA THR A 15 8.38 4.29 3.83
C THR A 15 8.27 2.92 4.49
N ILE A 16 7.06 2.51 4.85
CA ILE A 16 6.81 1.20 5.45
C ILE A 16 7.03 0.09 4.43
N ALA A 17 6.54 0.26 3.18
CA ALA A 17 6.72 -0.72 2.11
C ALA A 17 8.20 -1.01 1.85
N LYS A 18 9.04 0.02 1.77
CA LYS A 18 10.48 -0.12 1.59
C LYS A 18 11.14 -0.88 2.74
N LYS A 19 10.83 -0.52 3.99
CA LYS A 19 11.36 -1.22 5.17
C LYS A 19 10.92 -2.69 5.21
N LEU A 20 9.66 -2.98 4.86
CA LEU A 20 9.17 -4.36 4.77
C LEU A 20 9.85 -5.13 3.63
N ALA A 21 10.08 -4.48 2.49
CA ALA A 21 10.77 -5.09 1.35
C ALA A 21 12.22 -5.48 1.71
N GLU A 22 12.92 -4.61 2.41
CA GLU A 22 14.29 -4.86 2.93
C GLU A 22 14.29 -6.03 3.93
N GLU A 23 13.39 -6.01 4.91
CA GLU A 23 13.29 -7.05 5.95
C GLU A 23 12.90 -8.42 5.39
N LEU A 24 11.93 -8.45 4.46
CA LEU A 24 11.41 -9.67 3.89
C LEU A 24 12.15 -10.13 2.62
N LYS A 25 13.08 -9.31 2.10
CA LYS A 25 13.83 -9.54 0.85
C LYS A 25 12.92 -9.79 -0.36
N ILE A 26 11.86 -9.01 -0.49
CA ILE A 26 10.90 -9.08 -1.60
C ILE A 26 10.75 -7.73 -2.30
N SER A 27 10.35 -7.75 -3.58
CA SER A 27 10.17 -6.53 -4.37
C SER A 27 9.02 -5.68 -3.84
N THR A 28 9.14 -4.35 -3.98
CA THR A 28 8.06 -3.39 -3.69
C THR A 28 7.74 -2.54 -4.90
N HIS A 29 6.45 -2.28 -5.11
CA HIS A 29 5.92 -1.51 -6.21
C HIS A 29 4.97 -0.43 -5.66
N ALA A 30 5.17 0.81 -6.09
CA ALA A 30 4.21 1.87 -5.82
C ALA A 30 3.14 1.88 -6.91
N PHE A 31 1.87 1.75 -6.54
CA PHE A 31 0.77 1.80 -7.51
C PHE A 31 0.72 3.13 -8.27
N ASP A 32 1.13 4.22 -7.63
CA ASP A 32 1.21 5.53 -8.25
C ASP A 32 2.19 5.54 -9.46
N GLU A 33 3.25 4.72 -9.46
CA GLU A 33 4.20 4.59 -10.59
C GLU A 33 3.58 3.84 -11.79
N ILE A 34 2.61 2.97 -11.54
CA ILE A 34 1.84 2.28 -12.59
C ILE A 34 0.73 3.20 -13.11
N TYR A 35 0.14 3.97 -12.21
CA TYR A 35 -1.01 4.81 -12.52
C TYR A 35 -0.63 6.09 -13.26
N TRP A 36 0.50 6.73 -12.89
CA TRP A 36 0.95 7.99 -13.46
C TRP A 36 2.16 7.81 -14.36
N ASN A 37 2.14 8.48 -15.49
CA ASN A 37 3.35 8.70 -16.27
C ASN A 37 4.15 9.83 -15.60
N LEU A 38 5.27 9.46 -14.99
CA LEU A 38 6.13 10.38 -14.24
C LEU A 38 7.31 10.92 -15.07
N SER A 39 7.37 10.61 -16.37
CA SER A 39 8.48 11.05 -17.25
C SER A 39 8.40 12.52 -17.62
N GLY A 40 7.23 13.16 -17.50
CA GLY A 40 6.98 14.54 -17.84
C GLY A 40 7.13 15.54 -16.68
N THR A 41 6.75 16.79 -16.96
CA THR A 41 6.69 17.87 -15.96
C THR A 41 5.38 17.87 -15.16
N GLU A 42 4.37 17.18 -15.66
CA GLU A 42 3.04 17.07 -15.06
C GLU A 42 2.65 15.62 -14.80
N PHE A 43 1.70 15.44 -13.88
CA PHE A 43 1.12 14.14 -13.60
C PHE A 43 0.10 13.78 -14.71
N VAL A 44 0.50 12.93 -15.63
CA VAL A 44 -0.36 12.42 -16.71
C VAL A 44 -0.74 10.98 -16.37
N LYS A 45 -2.04 10.68 -16.37
CA LYS A 45 -2.53 9.32 -16.14
C LYS A 45 -2.12 8.40 -17.31
N ASN A 46 -1.59 7.22 -17.01
CA ASN A 46 -1.36 6.17 -18.00
C ASN A 46 -2.68 5.63 -18.58
N SER A 47 -2.63 5.06 -19.77
CA SER A 47 -3.78 4.37 -20.36
C SER A 47 -4.23 3.20 -19.50
N GLU A 48 -5.51 2.84 -19.59
CA GLU A 48 -6.05 1.67 -18.85
C GLU A 48 -5.31 0.38 -19.27
N GLU A 49 -4.89 0.29 -20.51
CA GLU A 49 -4.11 -0.84 -21.03
C GLU A 49 -2.74 -0.91 -20.34
N THR A 50 -2.00 0.19 -20.30
CA THR A 50 -0.69 0.28 -19.62
C THR A 50 -0.82 -0.10 -18.14
N ILE A 51 -1.84 0.42 -17.45
CA ILE A 51 -2.11 0.09 -16.04
C ILE A 51 -2.40 -1.41 -15.90
N SER A 52 -3.24 -1.98 -16.77
CA SER A 52 -3.59 -3.41 -16.74
C SER A 52 -2.38 -4.31 -16.97
N VAL A 53 -1.51 -3.94 -17.91
CA VAL A 53 -0.25 -4.68 -18.19
C VAL A 53 0.67 -4.64 -16.96
N GLY A 54 0.87 -3.47 -16.36
CA GLY A 54 1.71 -3.33 -15.15
C GLY A 54 1.17 -4.15 -13.97
N ILE A 55 -0.14 -4.15 -13.75
CA ILE A 55 -0.79 -4.98 -12.73
C ILE A 55 -0.55 -6.47 -12.99
N LYS A 56 -0.76 -6.94 -14.23
CA LYS A 56 -0.54 -8.35 -14.61
C LYS A 56 0.91 -8.78 -14.36
N GLN A 57 1.88 -7.94 -14.72
CA GLN A 57 3.30 -8.22 -14.50
C GLN A 57 3.64 -8.40 -13.01
N ILE A 58 3.01 -7.63 -12.13
CA ILE A 58 3.21 -7.79 -10.69
C ILE A 58 2.54 -9.08 -10.19
N ILE A 59 1.33 -9.37 -10.61
CA ILE A 59 0.58 -10.57 -10.19
C ILE A 59 1.33 -11.86 -10.53
N LEU A 60 2.05 -11.89 -11.64
CA LEU A 60 2.85 -13.04 -12.10
C LEU A 60 4.09 -13.31 -11.23
N GLN A 61 4.52 -12.37 -10.41
CA GLN A 61 5.64 -12.58 -9.48
C GLN A 61 5.19 -13.47 -8.30
N ASP A 62 6.09 -14.31 -7.81
CA ASP A 62 5.84 -15.21 -6.66
C ASP A 62 5.62 -14.43 -5.36
N SER A 63 6.32 -13.30 -5.21
CA SER A 63 6.26 -12.46 -4.02
C SER A 63 6.41 -10.99 -4.37
N TRP A 64 5.60 -10.15 -3.72
CA TRP A 64 5.62 -8.70 -3.92
C TRP A 64 4.94 -7.96 -2.78
N ILE A 65 5.32 -6.68 -2.62
CA ILE A 65 4.59 -5.69 -1.85
C ILE A 65 4.09 -4.62 -2.83
N VAL A 66 2.79 -4.34 -2.84
CA VAL A 66 2.23 -3.19 -3.57
C VAL A 66 1.69 -2.20 -2.56
N GLU A 67 2.09 -0.94 -2.68
CA GLU A 67 1.56 0.14 -1.86
C GLU A 67 0.80 1.16 -2.70
N GLY A 68 -0.28 1.72 -2.15
CA GLY A 68 -1.01 2.77 -2.83
C GLY A 68 -2.22 3.30 -2.08
N ALA A 69 -2.76 4.41 -2.56
CA ALA A 69 -4.11 4.82 -2.21
C ALA A 69 -5.09 3.93 -2.97
N TYR A 70 -6.19 3.54 -2.30
CA TYR A 70 -7.20 2.70 -2.94
C TYR A 70 -7.79 3.37 -4.19
N ASP A 71 -7.72 2.65 -5.29
CA ASP A 71 -8.45 2.89 -6.53
C ASP A 71 -9.06 1.56 -7.00
N LYS A 72 -10.16 1.61 -7.77
CA LYS A 72 -10.84 0.39 -8.29
C LYS A 72 -9.90 -0.48 -9.13
N ARG A 73 -8.89 0.11 -9.77
CA ARG A 73 -7.88 -0.60 -10.58
C ARG A 73 -6.93 -1.43 -9.73
N LEU A 74 -6.80 -1.11 -8.44
CA LEU A 74 -6.03 -1.92 -7.49
C LEU A 74 -6.72 -3.26 -7.14
N LEU A 75 -8.00 -3.39 -7.45
CA LEU A 75 -8.80 -4.58 -7.09
C LEU A 75 -8.17 -5.91 -7.49
N PRO A 76 -7.60 -6.10 -8.68
CA PRO A 76 -6.97 -7.38 -9.03
C PRO A 76 -5.81 -7.74 -8.09
N LEU A 77 -4.99 -6.76 -7.69
CA LEU A 77 -3.90 -6.96 -6.72
C LEU A 77 -4.44 -7.26 -5.31
N LEU A 78 -5.53 -6.60 -4.89
CA LEU A 78 -6.17 -6.87 -3.59
C LEU A 78 -6.79 -8.28 -3.55
N LEU A 79 -7.31 -8.78 -4.65
CA LEU A 79 -7.84 -10.15 -4.73
C LEU A 79 -6.72 -11.19 -4.66
N GLU A 80 -5.59 -10.93 -5.31
CA GLU A 80 -4.44 -11.84 -5.38
C GLU A 80 -3.56 -11.81 -4.13
N CYS A 81 -3.55 -10.71 -3.36
CA CYS A 81 -2.71 -10.65 -2.17
C CYS A 81 -3.19 -11.58 -1.06
N SER A 82 -2.24 -12.03 -0.25
CA SER A 82 -2.51 -12.87 0.93
C SER A 82 -2.98 -12.03 2.12
N ILE A 83 -2.52 -10.77 2.21
CA ILE A 83 -2.82 -9.85 3.30
C ILE A 83 -2.94 -8.42 2.80
N ILE A 84 -3.90 -7.69 3.36
CA ILE A 84 -4.10 -6.25 3.13
C ILE A 84 -3.77 -5.51 4.41
N LEU A 85 -2.67 -4.78 4.41
CA LEU A 85 -2.25 -3.93 5.50
C LEU A 85 -2.89 -2.54 5.36
N LYS A 86 -3.92 -2.24 6.15
CA LYS A 86 -4.58 -0.93 6.19
C LYS A 86 -3.83 0.01 7.13
N MET A 87 -3.19 1.04 6.58
CA MET A 87 -2.41 1.99 7.36
C MET A 87 -3.30 3.08 7.97
N GLU A 88 -3.33 3.16 9.30
CA GLU A 88 -4.11 4.13 10.06
C GLU A 88 -3.20 5.21 10.65
N VAL A 89 -3.38 6.45 10.20
CA VAL A 89 -2.65 7.63 10.68
C VAL A 89 -3.63 8.78 10.87
N PRO A 90 -3.60 9.49 11.99
CA PRO A 90 -4.46 10.65 12.23
C PRO A 90 -4.35 11.70 11.13
N LEU A 91 -5.49 12.34 10.79
CA LEU A 91 -5.57 13.29 9.69
C LEU A 91 -4.58 14.45 9.84
N TYR A 92 -4.41 15.00 11.06
CA TYR A 92 -3.49 16.10 11.30
C TYR A 92 -2.04 15.75 10.96
N LEU A 93 -1.58 14.54 11.28
CA LEU A 93 -0.23 14.07 10.92
C LEU A 93 -0.07 13.93 9.40
N ARG A 94 -1.10 13.41 8.71
CA ARG A 94 -1.11 13.31 7.26
C ARG A 94 -1.01 14.69 6.62
N THR A 95 -1.79 15.65 7.12
CA THR A 95 -1.79 17.04 6.64
C THR A 95 -0.42 17.69 6.82
N ILE A 96 0.19 17.57 8.00
CA ILE A 96 1.53 18.10 8.25
C ILE A 96 2.55 17.50 7.26
N ARG A 97 2.53 16.20 7.05
CA ARG A 97 3.44 15.52 6.11
C ARG A 97 3.24 15.95 4.66
N LEU A 98 2.01 16.17 4.24
CA LEU A 98 1.70 16.67 2.88
C LEU A 98 2.21 18.09 2.69
N LEU A 99 2.04 18.97 3.69
CA LEU A 99 2.59 20.33 3.66
C LEU A 99 4.12 20.32 3.66
N GLN A 100 4.75 19.52 4.49
CA GLN A 100 6.21 19.35 4.50
C GLN A 100 6.74 18.85 3.15
N ARG A 101 6.03 17.92 2.50
CA ARG A 101 6.39 17.41 1.18
C ARG A 101 6.31 18.51 0.12
N TYR A 102 5.24 19.32 0.15
CA TYR A 102 5.11 20.49 -0.71
C TYR A 102 6.26 21.47 -0.51
N LEU A 103 6.54 21.90 0.74
CA LEU A 103 7.65 22.81 1.05
C LEU A 103 9.00 22.26 0.55
N LYS A 104 9.24 20.97 0.79
CA LYS A 104 10.46 20.31 0.28
C LYS A 104 10.53 20.33 -1.24
N SER A 105 9.42 20.16 -1.95
CA SER A 105 9.38 20.17 -3.41
C SER A 105 9.77 21.54 -4.01
N LEU A 106 9.45 22.63 -3.29
CA LEU A 106 9.83 23.99 -3.70
C LEU A 106 11.36 24.19 -3.71
N VAL A 107 12.05 23.55 -2.75
CA VAL A 107 13.50 23.68 -2.59
C VAL A 107 14.28 22.71 -3.46
N THR A 108 13.79 21.46 -3.63
CA THR A 108 14.54 20.38 -4.27
C THR A 108 14.40 20.31 -5.78
N GLY A 109 13.53 21.13 -6.38
CA GLY A 109 13.33 21.15 -7.83
C GLY A 109 12.83 19.82 -8.43
N LYS A 110 12.33 18.88 -7.61
CA LYS A 110 11.80 17.59 -8.09
C LYS A 110 10.69 17.78 -9.11
N ARG A 111 10.69 16.91 -10.12
CA ARG A 111 9.61 16.84 -11.13
C ARG A 111 8.90 15.52 -11.02
N PRO A 112 7.57 15.45 -11.27
CA PRO A 112 6.67 16.61 -11.43
C PRO A 112 6.59 17.45 -10.14
N LYS A 113 6.45 18.78 -10.32
CA LYS A 113 6.38 19.73 -9.19
C LYS A 113 5.06 19.56 -8.44
N GLU A 114 5.13 19.46 -7.13
CA GLU A 114 3.94 19.58 -6.29
C GLU A 114 3.49 21.05 -6.24
N THR A 115 2.23 21.28 -6.58
CA THR A 115 1.62 22.62 -6.48
C THR A 115 0.83 22.73 -5.18
N LEU A 116 0.61 23.96 -4.71
CA LEU A 116 -0.25 24.18 -3.54
C LEU A 116 -1.67 23.63 -3.79
N LYS A 117 -2.20 23.80 -5.01
CA LYS A 117 -3.50 23.26 -5.41
C LYS A 117 -3.54 21.74 -5.26
N ASN A 118 -2.57 21.02 -5.82
CA ASN A 118 -2.50 19.57 -5.70
C ASN A 118 -2.36 19.12 -4.24
N THR A 119 -1.63 19.87 -3.43
CA THR A 119 -1.48 19.57 -1.99
C THR A 119 -2.80 19.70 -1.25
N ILE A 120 -3.58 20.76 -1.52
CA ILE A 120 -4.92 20.95 -0.93
C ILE A 120 -5.87 19.83 -1.37
N GLU A 121 -5.87 19.47 -2.66
CA GLU A 121 -6.66 18.37 -3.20
C GLU A 121 -6.32 17.04 -2.52
N LEU A 122 -5.03 16.77 -2.28
CA LEU A 122 -4.57 15.58 -1.56
C LEU A 122 -5.02 15.57 -0.10
N ILE A 123 -5.02 16.72 0.58
CA ILE A 123 -5.54 16.83 1.96
C ILE A 123 -7.04 16.54 1.99
N GLN A 124 -7.82 17.12 1.08
CA GLN A 124 -9.26 16.87 0.96
C GLN A 124 -9.55 15.40 0.62
N PHE A 125 -8.80 14.83 -0.31
CA PHE A 125 -8.87 13.41 -0.65
C PHE A 125 -8.57 12.54 0.58
N SER A 126 -7.49 12.85 1.30
CA SER A 126 -7.07 12.14 2.51
C SER A 126 -8.14 12.17 3.62
N HIS A 127 -8.87 13.27 3.75
CA HIS A 127 -9.98 13.39 4.71
C HIS A 127 -11.15 12.44 4.39
N ARG A 128 -11.47 12.28 3.10
CA ARG A 128 -12.60 11.43 2.66
C ARG A 128 -12.19 9.96 2.47
N PHE A 129 -10.90 9.69 2.45
CA PHE A 129 -10.35 8.39 2.06
C PHE A 129 -10.76 7.26 2.99
N ASP A 130 -10.65 7.49 4.30
CA ASP A 130 -10.87 6.43 5.29
C ASP A 130 -12.28 5.84 5.17
N LYS A 131 -13.31 6.70 5.10
CA LYS A 131 -14.71 6.26 4.93
C LYS A 131 -14.94 5.53 3.60
N ARG A 132 -14.30 5.99 2.51
CA ARG A 132 -14.41 5.36 1.19
C ARG A 132 -13.74 3.98 1.17
N LEU A 133 -12.55 3.87 1.73
CA LEU A 133 -11.82 2.60 1.83
C LEU A 133 -12.58 1.62 2.70
N GLU A 134 -13.08 2.04 3.84
CA GLU A 134 -13.84 1.19 4.77
C GLU A 134 -15.11 0.66 4.13
N LYS A 135 -15.89 1.52 3.47
CA LYS A 135 -17.08 1.11 2.71
C LYS A 135 -16.73 0.09 1.63
N PHE A 136 -15.63 0.29 0.92
CA PHE A 136 -15.19 -0.64 -0.13
C PHE A 136 -14.75 -1.99 0.44
N LEU A 137 -13.92 -2.00 1.47
CA LEU A 137 -13.42 -3.24 2.08
C LEU A 137 -14.55 -4.04 2.74
N SER A 138 -15.50 -3.36 3.40
CA SER A 138 -16.66 -4.01 4.04
C SER A 138 -17.68 -4.56 3.05
N SER A 139 -17.79 -3.95 1.85
CA SER A 139 -18.70 -4.44 0.80
C SER A 139 -18.21 -5.71 0.11
N ASN A 140 -16.95 -6.12 0.34
CA ASN A 140 -16.36 -7.31 -0.24
C ASN A 140 -15.83 -8.26 0.84
N THR A 141 -16.59 -9.33 1.12
CA THR A 141 -16.29 -10.30 2.18
C THR A 141 -14.91 -10.96 2.00
N GLN A 142 -14.47 -11.18 0.74
CA GLN A 142 -13.17 -11.78 0.46
C GLN A 142 -12.02 -10.83 0.85
N LEU A 143 -12.19 -9.53 0.65
CA LEU A 143 -11.18 -8.54 1.02
C LEU A 143 -11.18 -8.30 2.53
N SER A 144 -12.35 -8.17 3.14
CA SER A 144 -12.47 -7.85 4.57
C SER A 144 -11.75 -8.85 5.47
N ARG A 145 -11.73 -10.13 5.08
CA ARG A 145 -11.02 -11.20 5.81
C ARG A 145 -9.49 -11.07 5.76
N LYS A 146 -8.95 -10.36 4.78
CA LYS A 146 -7.50 -10.18 4.59
C LYS A 146 -6.98 -8.91 5.23
N VAL A 147 -7.86 -8.03 5.74
CA VAL A 147 -7.49 -6.69 6.21
C VAL A 147 -6.99 -6.74 7.65
N ILE A 148 -5.79 -6.19 7.85
CA ILE A 148 -5.24 -5.94 9.18
C ILE A 148 -4.83 -4.47 9.28
N SER A 149 -5.37 -3.76 10.27
CA SER A 149 -5.02 -2.36 10.54
C SER A 149 -3.70 -2.24 11.29
N PHE A 150 -2.89 -1.28 10.91
CA PHE A 150 -1.63 -0.98 11.57
C PHE A 150 -1.29 0.53 11.52
N ASN A 151 -0.38 0.98 12.38
CA ASN A 151 0.04 2.39 12.43
C ASN A 151 1.57 2.58 12.55
N ASN A 152 2.34 1.50 12.70
CA ASN A 152 3.80 1.54 12.72
C ASN A 152 4.41 0.24 12.18
N PHE A 153 5.74 0.25 11.96
CA PHE A 153 6.47 -0.87 11.36
C PHE A 153 6.37 -2.17 12.17
N SER A 154 6.55 -2.09 13.49
CA SER A 154 6.50 -3.29 14.35
C SER A 154 5.13 -3.98 14.28
N LYS A 155 4.05 -3.21 14.27
CA LYS A 155 2.69 -3.78 14.08
C LYS A 155 2.50 -4.38 12.69
N ALA A 156 3.10 -3.78 11.65
CA ALA A 156 3.06 -4.34 10.30
C ALA A 156 3.75 -5.71 10.23
N ILE A 157 4.95 -5.84 10.78
CA ILE A 157 5.67 -7.12 10.86
C ILE A 157 4.88 -8.16 11.65
N ASN A 158 4.38 -7.81 12.83
CA ASN A 158 3.57 -8.72 13.64
C ASN A 158 2.30 -9.17 12.91
N ALA A 159 1.63 -8.25 12.20
CA ALA A 159 0.45 -8.57 11.40
C ALA A 159 0.77 -9.58 10.29
N ILE A 160 1.90 -9.41 9.61
CA ILE A 160 2.39 -10.34 8.58
C ILE A 160 2.66 -11.71 9.21
N GLN A 161 3.42 -11.77 10.28
CA GLN A 161 3.76 -13.03 10.96
C GLN A 161 2.53 -13.79 11.46
N THR A 162 1.56 -13.07 12.05
CA THR A 162 0.31 -13.65 12.54
C THR A 162 -0.60 -14.08 11.39
N GLY A 163 -0.75 -13.24 10.37
CA GLY A 163 -1.60 -13.53 9.21
C GLY A 163 -1.12 -14.74 8.41
N PHE A 164 0.19 -14.97 8.35
CA PHE A 164 0.74 -16.15 7.70
C PHE A 164 0.62 -17.41 8.57
N LYS A 165 0.75 -17.30 9.90
CA LYS A 165 0.52 -18.46 10.81
C LYS A 165 -0.93 -18.96 10.74
N ASN A 166 -1.90 -18.06 10.63
CA ASN A 166 -3.31 -18.43 10.55
C ASN A 166 -3.74 -18.96 9.17
N ASN A 167 -2.92 -18.77 8.12
CA ASN A 167 -3.17 -19.27 6.77
C ASN A 167 -2.32 -20.51 6.42
N LEU A 168 -1.49 -21.00 7.35
CA LEU A 168 -0.82 -22.28 7.17
C LEU A 168 -1.83 -23.41 7.50
N PRO A 169 -1.97 -24.43 6.63
CA PRO A 169 -2.76 -25.61 6.96
C PRO A 169 -2.20 -26.28 8.21
N ASP A 170 -3.06 -26.74 9.10
CA ASP A 170 -2.73 -27.37 10.40
C ASP A 170 -1.68 -28.51 10.31
N SER A 171 -1.48 -29.09 9.13
CA SER A 171 -0.49 -30.14 8.88
C SER A 171 0.97 -29.71 9.04
N LEU A 172 1.29 -28.41 9.00
CA LEU A 172 2.66 -27.92 9.16
C LEU A 172 2.99 -27.46 10.60
N ILE A 173 1.97 -27.27 11.44
CA ILE A 173 2.16 -26.83 12.84
C ILE A 173 2.64 -27.97 13.74
N HIS A 174 2.44 -29.21 13.36
CA HIS A 174 2.83 -30.39 14.18
C HIS A 174 4.28 -30.82 14.02
N ASN A 175 5.01 -30.39 12.98
CA ASN A 175 6.39 -30.83 12.74
C ASN A 175 7.47 -30.10 13.54
N GLU A 176 7.16 -28.95 14.19
CA GLU A 176 8.15 -28.25 15.01
C GLU A 176 8.19 -28.70 16.49
N ARG A 177 7.16 -29.41 16.94
CA ARG A 177 7.13 -29.93 18.34
C ARG A 177 7.87 -31.23 18.54
N THR A 178 8.23 -31.95 17.47
CA THR A 178 8.91 -33.25 17.55
C THR A 178 10.45 -33.18 17.38
N LYS A 179 11.05 -31.98 17.22
CA LYS A 179 12.52 -31.81 17.13
C LYS A 179 13.17 -31.23 18.39
N LYS A 180 12.45 -31.16 19.51
CA LYS A 180 12.99 -30.82 20.82
C LYS A 180 12.58 -31.90 21.83
N GLY A 181 13.01 -33.10 21.61
CA GLY A 181 13.00 -34.19 22.55
C GLY A 181 14.35 -34.90 22.48
#